data_daf7f886be4c318cd54b5cfd2793b11e
#
_entry.id   daf7f886be4c318cd54b5cfd2793b11e
#
_cell.length_a   1.000
_cell.length_b   1.000
_cell.length_c   1.000
_cell.angle_alpha   90.00
_cell.angle_beta   90.00
_cell.angle_gamma   90.00
#
_symmetry.space_group_name_H-M   'P 1'
#
loop_
_entity.id
_entity.type
_entity.pdbx_description
1 polymer ?
#
loop_
_entity_poly.entity_id
_entity_poly.type
_entity_poly.pdbx_seq_one_letter_code
_entity_poly.pdbx_strand_id
1 'polypeptide(L)'
;MVSLFCLYLLMCYTYILHSESLDKFYIGHTCENLDERLAKHLSNHKGFTAKVKDWKIVYFEILENKSLAYKRELEIKSWKSKTKIKKLIDNSVR
;
A
#
# COMPACT_ATOMS: atom_id res chain seq x y z
N MET A 1 -22.63 -14.26 -15.56
CA MET A 1 -21.20 -14.03 -15.85
C MET A 1 -20.77 -12.68 -15.29
N VAL A 2 -19.67 -12.66 -14.59
CA VAL A 2 -19.13 -11.41 -14.03
C VAL A 2 -18.26 -10.74 -15.09
N SER A 3 -18.46 -9.45 -15.32
CA SER A 3 -17.66 -8.70 -16.26
C SER A 3 -16.24 -8.47 -15.71
N LEU A 4 -15.29 -8.19 -16.59
CA LEU A 4 -13.93 -7.85 -16.15
C LEU A 4 -13.94 -6.65 -15.22
N PHE A 5 -14.81 -5.69 -15.48
CA PHE A 5 -14.95 -4.51 -14.62
C PHE A 5 -15.36 -4.90 -13.20
N CYS A 6 -16.34 -5.80 -13.05
CA CYS A 6 -16.77 -6.26 -11.73
C CYS A 6 -15.68 -7.04 -11.01
N LEU A 7 -14.93 -7.88 -11.73
CA LEU A 7 -13.81 -8.60 -11.15
C LEU A 7 -12.74 -7.64 -10.62
N TYR A 8 -12.46 -6.61 -11.39
CA TYR A 8 -11.48 -5.62 -10.99
C TYR A 8 -11.89 -4.89 -9.71
N LEU A 9 -13.19 -4.57 -9.57
CA LEU A 9 -13.72 -3.91 -8.38
C LEU A 9 -13.66 -4.79 -7.13
N LEU A 10 -13.55 -6.12 -7.30
CA LEU A 10 -13.46 -7.05 -6.17
C LEU A 10 -12.02 -7.26 -5.69
N MET A 11 -11.05 -6.70 -6.40
CA MET A 11 -9.66 -6.85 -6.02
C MET A 11 -9.29 -5.95 -4.86
N CYS A 12 -8.27 -6.39 -4.14
CA CYS A 12 -7.70 -5.64 -3.03
C CYS A 12 -6.23 -5.37 -3.31
N TYR A 13 -5.62 -4.54 -2.50
CA TYR A 13 -4.24 -4.11 -2.72
C TYR A 13 -3.46 -4.18 -1.42
N THR A 14 -2.19 -4.60 -1.53
CA THR A 14 -1.18 -4.33 -0.53
C THR A 14 -0.30 -3.25 -1.13
N TYR A 15 -0.02 -2.20 -0.36
CA TYR A 15 0.68 -1.04 -0.90
C TYR A 15 1.75 -0.56 0.06
N ILE A 16 2.72 0.18 -0.49
CA ILE A 16 3.77 0.80 0.29
C ILE A 16 3.76 2.28 -0.02
N LEU A 17 3.69 3.09 1.03
CA LEU A 17 3.86 4.53 0.95
C LEU A 17 5.26 4.89 1.41
N HIS A 18 5.78 5.98 0.88
CA HIS A 18 7.04 6.55 1.33
C HIS A 18 6.87 8.04 1.61
N SER A 19 7.45 8.49 2.70
CA SER A 19 7.55 9.91 3.03
C SER A 19 9.00 10.31 2.91
N GLU A 20 9.28 11.25 2.03
CA GLU A 20 10.64 11.74 1.85
C GLU A 20 11.12 12.53 3.08
N SER A 21 10.22 13.33 3.67
CA SER A 21 10.59 14.12 4.83
C SER A 21 10.93 13.28 6.06
N LEU A 22 10.27 12.16 6.24
CA LEU A 22 10.56 11.23 7.35
C LEU A 22 11.56 10.16 6.95
N ASP A 23 11.74 9.93 5.64
CA ASP A 23 12.47 8.79 5.09
C ASP A 23 11.98 7.48 5.69
N LYS A 24 10.67 7.29 5.67
CA LYS A 24 10.02 6.09 6.22
C LYS A 24 9.02 5.52 5.25
N PHE A 25 8.83 4.22 5.37
CA PHE A 25 7.82 3.48 4.61
C PHE A 25 6.63 3.16 5.50
N TYR A 26 5.45 3.15 4.89
CA TYR A 26 4.24 2.66 5.53
C TYR A 26 3.66 1.57 4.65
N ILE A 27 3.38 0.41 5.23
CA ILE A 27 2.81 -0.73 4.51
C ILE A 27 1.37 -0.90 4.97
N GLY A 28 0.45 -0.99 4.02
CA GLY A 28 -0.96 -1.15 4.32
C GLY A 28 -1.66 -2.03 3.30
N HIS A 29 -2.93 -2.28 3.55
CA HIS A 29 -3.80 -2.96 2.59
C HIS A 29 -5.13 -2.25 2.50
N THR A 30 -5.80 -2.41 1.37
CA THR A 30 -7.12 -1.82 1.16
C THR A 30 -7.85 -2.57 0.07
N CYS A 31 -9.18 -2.54 0.11
CA CYS A 31 -10.02 -3.02 -0.98
C CYS A 31 -10.76 -1.88 -1.67
N GLU A 32 -10.39 -0.64 -1.36
CA GLU A 32 -10.88 0.52 -2.07
C GLU A 32 -9.82 1.02 -3.07
N ASN A 33 -10.19 2.00 -3.86
CA ASN A 33 -9.28 2.62 -4.82
C ASN A 33 -8.04 3.16 -4.11
N LEU A 34 -6.85 2.92 -4.68
CA LEU A 34 -5.60 3.32 -4.05
C LEU A 34 -5.49 4.84 -3.88
N ASP A 35 -5.96 5.62 -4.86
CA ASP A 35 -5.89 7.08 -4.75
C ASP A 35 -6.79 7.60 -3.64
N GLU A 36 -7.96 6.99 -3.47
CA GLU A 36 -8.86 7.35 -2.37
C GLU A 36 -8.24 6.99 -1.02
N ARG A 37 -7.58 5.84 -0.94
CA ARG A 37 -6.90 5.43 0.29
C ARG A 37 -5.73 6.36 0.60
N LEU A 38 -4.97 6.76 -0.42
CA LEU A 38 -3.89 7.74 -0.23
C LEU A 38 -4.46 9.06 0.28
N ALA A 39 -5.58 9.51 -0.28
CA ALA A 39 -6.21 10.75 0.18
C ALA A 39 -6.56 10.68 1.67
N LYS A 40 -6.99 9.52 2.16
CA LYS A 40 -7.26 9.33 3.59
C LYS A 40 -6.00 9.45 4.42
N HIS A 41 -4.88 8.89 3.96
CA HIS A 41 -3.60 9.03 4.67
C HIS A 41 -3.12 10.47 4.72
N LEU A 42 -3.42 11.24 3.69
CA LEU A 42 -3.03 12.65 3.62
C LEU A 42 -4.00 13.59 4.34
N SER A 43 -5.15 13.07 4.78
CA SER A 43 -6.15 13.86 5.48
C SER A 43 -5.77 14.07 6.95
N ASN A 44 -6.52 14.93 7.64
CA ASN A 44 -6.36 15.12 9.07
C ASN A 44 -6.98 13.95 9.81
N HIS A 45 -6.17 13.09 10.39
CA HIS A 45 -6.61 11.92 11.13
C HIS A 45 -5.60 11.59 12.22
N LYS A 46 -5.87 10.53 13.00
CA LYS A 46 -5.05 10.16 14.17
C LYS A 46 -4.24 8.90 13.88
N GLY A 47 -3.54 8.75 12.92
CA GLY A 47 -2.72 7.57 12.66
C GLY A 47 -1.26 7.96 12.46
N PHE A 48 -0.42 6.96 12.22
CA PHE A 48 0.98 7.19 11.96
C PHE A 48 1.17 8.12 10.77
N THR A 49 0.39 7.93 9.71
CA THR A 49 0.53 8.73 8.49
C THR A 49 0.05 10.17 8.65
N ALA A 50 -0.60 10.52 9.76
CA ALA A 50 -1.03 11.89 10.02
C ALA A 50 0.13 12.84 10.31
N LYS A 51 1.31 12.30 10.60
CA LYS A 51 2.47 13.12 11.01
C LYS A 51 2.98 14.05 9.92
N VAL A 52 2.85 13.65 8.65
CA VAL A 52 3.30 14.44 7.51
C VAL A 52 2.29 14.32 6.38
N LYS A 53 2.45 15.17 5.35
CA LYS A 53 1.52 15.21 4.22
C LYS A 53 2.18 14.88 2.89
N ASP A 54 3.39 14.30 2.91
CA ASP A 54 4.15 14.02 1.70
C ASP A 54 4.19 12.53 1.31
N TRP A 55 3.26 11.73 1.84
CA TRP A 55 3.19 10.31 1.49
C TRP A 55 2.89 10.13 0.00
N LYS A 56 3.62 9.20 -0.63
CA LYS A 56 3.40 8.79 -2.02
C LYS A 56 3.31 7.27 -2.10
N ILE A 57 2.48 6.77 -3.00
CA ILE A 57 2.44 5.34 -3.30
C ILE A 57 3.67 5.03 -4.15
N VAL A 58 4.55 4.18 -3.62
CA VAL A 58 5.77 3.77 -4.34
C VAL A 58 5.72 2.34 -4.82
N TYR A 59 4.74 1.57 -4.36
CA TYR A 59 4.61 0.17 -4.74
C TYR A 59 3.22 -0.34 -4.39
N PHE A 60 2.69 -1.26 -5.19
CA PHE A 60 1.46 -1.97 -4.81
C PHE A 60 1.39 -3.33 -5.50
N GLU A 61 0.63 -4.23 -4.91
CA GLU A 61 0.30 -5.54 -5.45
C GLU A 61 -1.21 -5.69 -5.47
N ILE A 62 -1.72 -6.35 -6.48
CA ILE A 62 -3.15 -6.64 -6.59
C ILE A 62 -3.40 -8.06 -6.08
N LEU A 63 -4.28 -8.21 -5.12
CA LEU A 63 -4.62 -9.49 -4.51
C LEU A 63 -6.12 -9.77 -4.72
N GLU A 64 -6.48 -11.05 -4.72
CA GLU A 64 -7.87 -11.46 -5.01
C GLU A 64 -8.86 -11.06 -3.93
N ASN A 65 -8.40 -10.91 -2.67
CA ASN A 65 -9.31 -10.59 -1.58
C ASN A 65 -8.56 -9.93 -0.42
N LYS A 66 -9.34 -9.45 0.54
CA LYS A 66 -8.82 -8.73 1.69
C LYS A 66 -7.89 -9.58 2.55
N SER A 67 -8.22 -10.84 2.73
CA SER A 67 -7.42 -11.75 3.55
C SER A 67 -6.00 -11.88 3.01
N LEU A 68 -5.89 -12.07 1.69
CA LEU A 68 -4.58 -12.18 1.03
C LEU A 68 -3.81 -10.86 1.10
N ALA A 69 -4.51 -9.74 0.91
CA ALA A 69 -3.86 -8.43 0.98
C ALA A 69 -3.32 -8.16 2.39
N TYR A 70 -4.10 -8.49 3.41
CA TYR A 70 -3.66 -8.33 4.80
C TYR A 70 -2.48 -9.24 5.11
N LYS A 71 -2.55 -10.50 4.66
CA LYS A 71 -1.45 -11.46 4.86
C LYS A 71 -0.14 -10.94 4.25
N ARG A 72 -0.24 -10.38 3.04
CA ARG A 72 0.94 -9.83 2.37
C ARG A 72 1.49 -8.60 3.12
N GLU A 73 0.61 -7.75 3.61
CA GLU A 73 1.03 -6.62 4.45
C GLU A 73 1.84 -7.10 5.65
N LEU A 74 1.34 -8.11 6.37
CA LEU A 74 2.02 -8.65 7.53
C LEU A 74 3.37 -9.27 7.16
N GLU A 75 3.43 -9.94 6.02
CA GLU A 75 4.66 -10.53 5.53
C GLU A 75 5.74 -9.47 5.32
N ILE A 76 5.40 -8.42 4.59
CA ILE A 76 6.36 -7.34 4.31
C ILE A 76 6.78 -6.65 5.61
N LYS A 77 5.84 -6.40 6.51
CA LYS A 77 6.15 -5.81 7.81
C LYS A 77 7.10 -6.68 8.63
N SER A 78 6.98 -8.00 8.50
CA SER A 78 7.81 -8.93 9.26
C SER A 78 9.28 -8.88 8.87
N TRP A 79 9.59 -8.38 7.68
CA TRP A 79 10.99 -8.28 7.25
C TRP A 79 11.80 -7.34 8.12
N LYS A 80 11.20 -6.28 8.65
CA LYS A 80 11.85 -5.26 9.46
C LYS A 80 13.17 -4.77 8.84
N SER A 81 13.16 -4.61 7.53
CA SER A 81 14.35 -4.29 6.75
C SER A 81 14.02 -3.28 5.66
N LYS A 82 14.52 -2.09 5.83
CA LYS A 82 14.37 -1.02 4.84
C LYS A 82 15.02 -1.43 3.51
N THR A 83 16.14 -2.13 3.59
CA THR A 83 16.86 -2.61 2.41
C THR A 83 16.01 -3.59 1.60
N LYS A 84 15.35 -4.54 2.26
CA LYS A 84 14.47 -5.50 1.57
C LYS A 84 13.28 -4.81 0.93
N ILE A 85 12.70 -3.83 1.63
CA ILE A 85 11.57 -3.05 1.08
C ILE A 85 12.02 -2.29 -0.17
N LYS A 86 13.19 -1.65 -0.12
CA LYS A 86 13.73 -0.94 -1.28
C LYS A 86 13.97 -1.87 -2.46
N LYS A 87 14.47 -3.08 -2.21
CA LYS A 87 14.67 -4.07 -3.28
C LYS A 87 13.35 -4.47 -3.91
N LEU A 88 12.31 -4.68 -3.10
CA LEU A 88 10.99 -5.01 -3.61
C LEU A 88 10.48 -3.90 -4.55
N ILE A 89 10.62 -2.65 -4.14
CA ILE A 89 10.19 -1.49 -4.93
C ILE A 89 11.01 -1.41 -6.22
N ASP A 90 12.33 -1.51 -6.12
CA ASP A 90 13.23 -1.38 -7.27
C ASP A 90 13.00 -2.47 -8.30
N ASN A 91 12.74 -3.70 -7.86
CA ASN A 91 12.49 -4.82 -8.77
C ASN A 91 11.16 -4.69 -9.52
N SER A 92 10.25 -3.84 -9.06
CA SER A 92 8.96 -3.62 -9.72
C SER A 92 9.06 -2.56 -10.82
N VAL A 93 10.13 -1.77 -10.84
CA VAL A 93 10.33 -0.71 -11.84
C VAL A 93 10.85 -1.32 -13.14
N ARG A 94 10.26 -0.93 -14.26
CA ARG A 94 10.67 -1.40 -15.59
C ARG A 94 11.18 -0.24 -16.42
#